data_26f4f5e65dad9adf1bf03256a307ea1b
#
_entry.id   26f4f5e65dad9adf1bf03256a307ea1b
#
_cell.length_a   1.000
_cell.length_b   1.000
_cell.length_c   1.000
_cell.angle_alpha   90.00
_cell.angle_beta   90.00
_cell.angle_gamma   90.00
#
_symmetry.space_group_name_H-M   'P 1'
#
loop_
_entity.id
_entity.type
_entity.pdbx_description
1 polymer ?
#
loop_
_entity_poly.entity_id
_entity_poly.type
_entity_poly.pdbx_seq_one_letter_code
_entity_poly.pdbx_strand_id
1 'polypeptide(L)'
;MPNWCSCSISLPGETAAEARATLSEVLARYAFDQPQIPYMQGGRHFQPPPERVVRFDRIHPFPPAIDPLGRPVGFDHPSRRWAIENWGTNAWGFYPKLREASGAEASLFIDCKWSPCVGVVGELSRKYPAMPWLVEWS
;
A
#
# COMPACT_ATOMS: atom_id res chain seq x y z
N MET A 1 4.85 -12.63 14.04
CA MET A 1 3.73 -11.72 13.66
C MET A 1 4.27 -10.32 13.43
N PRO A 2 4.03 -9.73 12.30
CA PRO A 2 4.40 -8.33 12.10
C PRO A 2 3.48 -7.43 12.93
N ASN A 3 4.02 -6.32 13.41
CA ASN A 3 3.19 -5.25 13.93
C ASN A 3 2.57 -4.52 12.74
N TRP A 4 1.28 -4.37 12.76
CA TRP A 4 0.55 -3.65 11.71
C TRP A 4 0.49 -2.17 12.02
N CYS A 5 0.70 -1.37 10.99
CA CYS A 5 0.54 0.07 11.03
C CYS A 5 -0.58 0.44 10.07
N SER A 6 -1.69 0.91 10.60
CA SER A 6 -2.82 1.33 9.78
C SER A 6 -2.61 2.74 9.28
N CYS A 7 -2.52 2.89 7.96
CA CYS A 7 -2.34 4.19 7.30
C CYS A 7 -3.65 4.67 6.72
N SER A 8 -3.95 5.95 6.91
CA SER A 8 -5.07 6.65 6.28
C SER A 8 -4.51 7.72 5.36
N ILE A 9 -4.80 7.61 4.07
CA ILE A 9 -4.35 8.55 3.05
C ILE A 9 -5.54 9.38 2.61
N SER A 10 -5.45 10.70 2.71
CA SER A 10 -6.52 11.62 2.35
C SER A 10 -5.99 12.80 1.54
N LEU A 11 -6.93 13.55 0.96
CA LEU A 11 -6.65 14.73 0.13
C LEU A 11 -7.40 15.93 0.73
N PRO A 12 -6.85 16.54 1.80
CA PRO A 12 -7.53 17.64 2.49
C PRO A 12 -7.80 18.81 1.54
N GLY A 13 -8.97 19.42 1.66
CA GLY A 13 -9.37 20.53 0.82
C GLY A 13 -10.03 20.17 -0.50
N GLU A 14 -9.92 18.90 -0.93
CA GLU A 14 -10.65 18.41 -2.09
C GLU A 14 -12.08 18.01 -1.69
N THR A 15 -13.01 18.05 -2.65
CA THR A 15 -14.34 17.50 -2.42
C THR A 15 -14.24 15.98 -2.26
N ALA A 16 -15.22 15.37 -1.57
CA ALA A 16 -15.26 13.92 -1.42
C ALA A 16 -15.27 13.21 -2.80
N ALA A 17 -15.96 13.76 -3.78
CA ALA A 17 -16.01 13.21 -5.14
C ALA A 17 -14.64 13.26 -5.83
N GLU A 18 -13.93 14.39 -5.75
CA GLU A 18 -12.61 14.55 -6.33
C GLU A 18 -11.58 13.66 -5.65
N ALA A 19 -11.58 13.62 -4.32
CA ALA A 19 -10.70 12.74 -3.55
C ALA A 19 -10.96 11.26 -3.87
N ARG A 20 -12.22 10.86 -3.94
CA ARG A 20 -12.59 9.49 -4.33
C ARG A 20 -12.09 9.14 -5.72
N ALA A 21 -12.25 10.03 -6.69
CA ALA A 21 -11.81 9.79 -8.06
C ALA A 21 -10.30 9.56 -8.13
N THR A 22 -9.51 10.40 -7.45
CA THR A 22 -8.05 10.26 -7.42
C THR A 22 -7.61 8.99 -6.69
N LEU A 23 -8.19 8.71 -5.52
CA LEU A 23 -7.84 7.52 -4.74
C LEU A 23 -8.28 6.23 -5.45
N SER A 24 -9.42 6.25 -6.13
CA SER A 24 -9.87 5.12 -6.96
C SER A 24 -8.92 4.86 -8.12
N GLU A 25 -8.38 5.90 -8.74
CA GLU A 25 -7.38 5.76 -9.80
C GLU A 25 -6.09 5.12 -9.26
N VAL A 26 -5.64 5.52 -8.07
CA VAL A 26 -4.49 4.90 -7.41
C VAL A 26 -4.73 3.41 -7.18
N LEU A 27 -5.89 3.03 -6.68
CA LEU A 27 -6.25 1.63 -6.50
C LEU A 27 -6.30 0.87 -7.83
N ALA A 28 -6.90 1.47 -8.86
CA ALA A 28 -7.00 0.83 -10.17
C ALA A 28 -5.62 0.58 -10.80
N ARG A 29 -4.65 1.48 -10.57
CA ARG A 29 -3.31 1.36 -11.13
C ARG A 29 -2.39 0.43 -10.36
N TYR A 30 -2.49 0.42 -9.02
CA TYR A 30 -1.46 -0.15 -8.17
C TYR A 30 -1.93 -1.29 -7.27
N ALA A 31 -3.23 -1.49 -7.11
CA ALA A 31 -3.77 -2.60 -6.34
C ALA A 31 -4.07 -3.80 -7.25
N PHE A 32 -3.87 -5.00 -6.72
CA PHE A 32 -4.24 -6.24 -7.40
C PHE A 32 -4.53 -7.34 -6.39
N ASP A 33 -5.20 -8.38 -6.86
CA ASP A 33 -5.51 -9.55 -6.06
C ASP A 33 -4.43 -10.61 -6.27
N GLN A 34 -3.67 -10.92 -5.21
CA GLN A 34 -2.65 -11.96 -5.28
C GLN A 34 -3.22 -13.29 -4.78
N PRO A 35 -2.96 -14.40 -5.49
CA PRO A 35 -3.36 -15.72 -5.01
C PRO A 35 -2.66 -16.05 -3.70
N GLN A 36 -3.38 -16.68 -2.77
CA GLN A 36 -2.78 -17.20 -1.55
C GLN A 36 -2.44 -18.67 -1.72
N ILE A 37 -1.41 -19.13 -0.99
CA ILE A 37 -0.98 -20.50 -1.01
C ILE A 37 -2.04 -21.36 -0.32
N PRO A 38 -2.54 -22.44 -0.97
CA PRO A 38 -3.44 -23.37 -0.30
C PRO A 38 -2.76 -24.07 0.85
N TYR A 39 -3.54 -24.43 1.85
CA TYR A 39 -3.01 -25.12 3.04
C TYR A 39 -3.90 -26.29 3.46
N MET A 40 -3.34 -27.21 4.22
CA MET A 40 -4.03 -28.38 4.76
C MET A 40 -4.26 -28.20 6.26
N GLN A 41 -5.46 -28.49 6.71
CA GLN A 41 -5.80 -28.46 8.12
C GLN A 41 -6.85 -29.52 8.43
N GLY A 42 -6.58 -30.37 9.41
CA GLY A 42 -7.51 -31.41 9.85
C GLY A 42 -7.91 -32.37 8.74
N GLY A 43 -7.00 -32.73 7.84
CA GLY A 43 -7.26 -33.60 6.71
C GLY A 43 -8.06 -32.94 5.57
N ARG A 44 -8.24 -31.61 5.62
CA ARG A 44 -8.96 -30.86 4.60
C ARG A 44 -8.01 -29.92 3.88
N HIS A 45 -8.26 -29.75 2.59
CA HIS A 45 -7.56 -28.79 1.74
C HIS A 45 -8.35 -27.48 1.72
N PHE A 46 -7.67 -26.38 2.05
CA PHE A 46 -8.26 -25.03 2.02
C PHE A 46 -7.57 -24.18 0.98
N GLN A 47 -8.37 -23.51 0.17
CA GLN A 47 -7.90 -22.48 -0.76
C GLN A 47 -8.43 -21.14 -0.24
N PRO A 48 -7.56 -20.30 0.40
CA PRO A 48 -8.00 -18.98 0.84
C PRO A 48 -8.35 -18.10 -0.35
N PRO A 49 -9.23 -17.10 -0.17
CA PRO A 49 -9.51 -16.13 -1.23
C PRO A 49 -8.25 -15.33 -1.56
N PRO A 50 -8.17 -14.74 -2.76
CA PRO A 50 -7.07 -13.85 -3.11
C PRO A 50 -6.97 -12.70 -2.10
N GLU A 51 -5.73 -12.28 -1.82
CA GLU A 51 -5.43 -11.16 -0.94
C GLU A 51 -5.21 -9.90 -1.78
N ARG A 52 -5.95 -8.83 -1.47
CA ARG A 52 -5.77 -7.58 -2.18
C ARG A 52 -4.60 -6.80 -1.59
N VAL A 53 -3.70 -6.35 -2.45
CA VAL A 53 -2.48 -5.62 -2.07
C VAL A 53 -2.26 -4.42 -2.97
N VAL A 54 -1.51 -3.43 -2.48
CA VAL A 54 -1.04 -2.29 -3.26
C VAL A 54 0.44 -2.50 -3.56
N ARG A 55 0.81 -2.47 -4.82
CA ARG A 55 2.19 -2.66 -5.28
C ARG A 55 2.99 -1.37 -5.16
N PHE A 56 3.70 -1.23 -4.07
CA PHE A 56 4.54 -0.06 -3.83
C PHE A 56 5.71 0.04 -4.80
N ASP A 57 6.19 -1.08 -5.33
CA ASP A 57 7.24 -1.09 -6.33
C ASP A 57 6.83 -0.45 -7.67
N ARG A 58 5.55 -0.40 -7.97
CA ARG A 58 5.03 0.30 -9.16
C ARG A 58 4.86 1.80 -8.93
N ILE A 59 4.64 2.20 -7.70
CA ILE A 59 4.57 3.61 -7.32
C ILE A 59 5.97 4.19 -7.22
N HIS A 60 6.88 3.48 -6.56
CA HIS A 60 8.26 3.89 -6.34
C HIS A 60 9.18 2.68 -6.57
N PRO A 61 9.65 2.47 -7.82
CA PRO A 61 10.40 1.28 -8.21
C PRO A 61 11.77 1.18 -7.55
N PHE A 62 12.21 -0.05 -7.28
CA PHE A 62 13.61 -0.29 -6.88
C PHE A 62 14.57 0.11 -7.98
N PRO A 63 15.78 0.58 -7.62
CA PRO A 63 16.88 0.65 -8.58
C PRO A 63 17.12 -0.74 -9.22
N PRO A 64 17.34 -0.83 -10.53
CA PRO A 64 17.50 -2.13 -11.21
C PRO A 64 18.57 -3.03 -10.58
N ALA A 65 19.64 -2.44 -10.03
CA ALA A 65 20.75 -3.20 -9.45
C ALA A 65 20.36 -4.03 -8.21
N ILE A 66 19.28 -3.65 -7.52
CA ILE A 66 18.85 -4.31 -6.29
C ILE A 66 17.39 -4.79 -6.35
N ASP A 67 16.76 -4.73 -7.52
CA ASP A 67 15.36 -5.10 -7.68
C ASP A 67 15.16 -6.62 -7.52
N PRO A 68 14.44 -7.08 -6.48
CA PRO A 68 14.13 -8.48 -6.27
C PRO A 68 12.78 -8.86 -6.91
N LEU A 69 12.51 -8.42 -8.13
CA LEU A 69 11.25 -8.59 -8.84
C LEU A 69 10.08 -7.86 -8.17
N GLY A 70 10.37 -6.65 -7.65
CA GLY A 70 9.37 -5.73 -7.12
C GLY A 70 8.99 -5.91 -5.66
N ARG A 71 9.43 -6.98 -5.00
CA ARG A 71 9.08 -7.28 -3.60
C ARG A 71 10.33 -7.39 -2.73
N PRO A 72 10.44 -6.67 -1.60
CA PRO A 72 11.60 -6.79 -0.71
C PRO A 72 11.76 -8.22 -0.19
N VAL A 73 12.99 -8.69 -0.13
CA VAL A 73 13.31 -10.05 0.31
C VAL A 73 14.35 -10.06 1.43
N GLY A 74 14.17 -10.95 2.40
CA GLY A 74 15.14 -11.28 3.43
C GLY A 74 15.59 -10.10 4.30
N PHE A 75 16.32 -10.41 5.38
CA PHE A 75 16.89 -9.39 6.25
C PHE A 75 18.19 -8.80 5.70
N ASP A 76 18.96 -9.59 4.96
CA ASP A 76 20.29 -9.21 4.50
C ASP A 76 20.30 -8.69 3.07
N HIS A 77 19.18 -8.76 2.35
CA HIS A 77 19.10 -8.27 0.99
C HIS A 77 18.96 -6.75 0.96
N PRO A 78 19.68 -6.04 0.08
CA PRO A 78 19.61 -4.57 0.01
C PRO A 78 18.23 -4.02 -0.29
N SER A 79 17.33 -4.81 -0.91
CA SER A 79 15.96 -4.38 -1.21
C SER A 79 15.16 -4.02 0.05
N ARG A 80 15.36 -4.76 1.14
CA ARG A 80 14.64 -4.48 2.39
C ARG A 80 15.00 -3.11 2.95
N ARG A 81 16.28 -2.81 3.01
CA ARG A 81 16.76 -1.51 3.50
C ARG A 81 16.30 -0.37 2.61
N TRP A 82 16.40 -0.56 1.30
CA TRP A 82 15.93 0.42 0.35
C TRP A 82 14.43 0.70 0.52
N ALA A 83 13.62 -0.34 0.69
CA ALA A 83 12.17 -0.19 0.91
C ALA A 83 11.87 0.60 2.18
N ILE A 84 12.54 0.29 3.29
CA ILE A 84 12.37 1.03 4.55
C ILE A 84 12.72 2.50 4.38
N GLU A 85 13.81 2.81 3.68
CA GLU A 85 14.27 4.18 3.47
C GLU A 85 13.41 4.96 2.47
N ASN A 86 12.85 4.30 1.45
CA ASN A 86 12.17 4.96 0.34
C ASN A 86 10.63 4.82 0.36
N TRP A 87 10.11 3.70 0.84
CA TRP A 87 8.65 3.53 1.02
C TRP A 87 8.21 3.89 2.44
N GLY A 88 9.08 3.74 3.41
CA GLY A 88 8.78 3.85 4.83
C GLY A 88 8.43 2.52 5.49
N THR A 89 8.29 1.45 4.72
CA THR A 89 7.94 0.11 5.19
C THR A 89 8.67 -0.95 4.39
N ASN A 90 8.68 -2.19 4.91
CA ASN A 90 9.46 -3.28 4.31
C ASN A 90 8.63 -4.26 3.48
N ALA A 91 7.41 -3.91 3.14
CA ALA A 91 6.51 -4.76 2.35
C ALA A 91 5.54 -3.89 1.56
N TRP A 92 4.78 -4.53 0.65
CA TRP A 92 3.66 -3.87 -0.02
C TRP A 92 2.55 -3.52 0.97
N GLY A 93 1.61 -2.67 0.55
CA GLY A 93 0.43 -2.35 1.35
C GLY A 93 -0.61 -3.46 1.28
N PHE A 94 -1.31 -3.70 2.41
CA PHE A 94 -2.30 -4.77 2.52
C PHE A 94 -3.69 -4.21 2.78
N TYR A 95 -4.69 -4.95 2.33
CA TYR A 95 -6.11 -4.70 2.62
C TYR A 95 -6.55 -3.26 2.34
N PRO A 96 -6.27 -2.73 1.13
CA PRO A 96 -6.66 -1.36 0.81
C PRO A 96 -8.18 -1.22 0.81
N LYS A 97 -8.68 -0.16 1.46
CA LYS A 97 -10.10 0.16 1.51
C LYS A 97 -10.31 1.64 1.29
N LEU A 98 -11.18 1.96 0.34
CA LEU A 98 -11.62 3.32 0.14
C LEU A 98 -12.87 3.56 0.99
N ARG A 99 -12.83 4.58 1.84
CA ARG A 99 -13.94 4.92 2.74
C ARG A 99 -14.31 6.38 2.61
N GLU A 100 -15.60 6.64 2.73
CA GLU A 100 -16.15 7.97 2.92
C GLU A 100 -16.84 8.03 4.26
N ALA A 101 -16.42 8.92 5.14
CA ALA A 101 -17.22 9.30 6.27
C ALA A 101 -18.39 10.17 5.76
N SER A 102 -19.59 10.04 6.35
CA SER A 102 -20.80 10.71 5.88
C SER A 102 -20.60 12.22 5.69
N GLY A 103 -20.66 12.68 4.46
CA GLY A 103 -20.48 14.09 4.09
C GLY A 103 -19.06 14.61 4.23
N ALA A 104 -18.09 13.73 4.48
CA ALA A 104 -16.71 14.10 4.74
C ALA A 104 -15.78 13.59 3.63
N GLU A 105 -14.49 13.78 3.83
CA GLU A 105 -13.44 13.39 2.91
C GLU A 105 -13.41 11.89 2.62
N ALA A 106 -13.14 11.52 1.38
CA ALA A 106 -12.77 10.15 1.05
C ALA A 106 -11.35 9.87 1.53
N SER A 107 -11.13 8.68 2.07
CA SER A 107 -9.81 8.25 2.53
C SER A 107 -9.50 6.84 2.05
N LEU A 108 -8.24 6.60 1.74
CA LEU A 108 -7.73 5.27 1.42
C LEU A 108 -7.01 4.72 2.63
N PHE A 109 -7.49 3.58 3.15
CA PHE A 109 -6.88 2.88 4.27
C PHE A 109 -6.02 1.75 3.74
N ILE A 110 -4.77 1.67 4.21
CA ILE A 110 -3.82 0.62 3.85
C ILE A 110 -3.11 0.16 5.12
N ASP A 111 -3.02 -1.15 5.32
CA ASP A 111 -2.23 -1.71 6.41
C ASP A 111 -0.81 -1.96 5.92
N CYS A 112 0.16 -1.45 6.66
CA CYS A 112 1.58 -1.60 6.40
C CYS A 112 2.24 -2.41 7.51
N LYS A 113 3.30 -3.14 7.16
CA LYS A 113 4.07 -3.90 8.14
C LYS A 113 5.09 -3.00 8.82
N TRP A 114 5.04 -2.95 10.15
CA TRP A 114 5.97 -2.29 11.08
C TRP A 114 5.91 -0.76 11.09
N SER A 115 5.84 -0.11 9.93
CA SER A 115 5.93 1.35 9.85
C SER A 115 5.07 1.88 8.70
N PRO A 116 4.68 3.18 8.74
CA PRO A 116 3.80 3.75 7.72
C PRO A 116 4.48 3.98 6.38
N CYS A 117 3.71 3.90 5.31
CA CYS A 117 4.18 4.07 3.93
C CYS A 117 4.34 5.53 3.52
N VAL A 118 5.01 6.34 4.34
CA VAL A 118 5.13 7.79 4.10
C VAL A 118 5.90 8.12 2.81
N GLY A 119 6.90 7.31 2.46
CA GLY A 119 7.66 7.51 1.23
C GLY A 119 6.86 7.20 -0.02
N VAL A 120 5.93 6.24 0.06
CA VAL A 120 5.00 5.94 -1.03
C VAL A 120 4.06 7.12 -1.27
N VAL A 121 3.51 7.70 -0.20
CA VAL A 121 2.62 8.87 -0.30
C VAL A 121 3.39 10.07 -0.84
N GLY A 122 4.65 10.24 -0.43
CA GLY A 122 5.54 11.26 -0.99
C GLY A 122 5.68 11.12 -2.51
N GLU A 123 5.83 9.90 -3.01
CA GLU A 123 5.93 9.64 -4.44
C GLU A 123 4.59 9.86 -5.16
N LEU A 124 3.47 9.50 -4.54
CA LEU A 124 2.15 9.81 -5.07
C LEU A 124 1.94 11.32 -5.20
N SER A 125 2.44 12.09 -4.25
CA SER A 125 2.35 13.55 -4.32
C SER A 125 3.12 14.15 -5.51
N ARG A 126 4.17 13.50 -5.95
CA ARG A 126 4.90 13.89 -7.17
C ARG A 126 4.17 13.51 -8.44
N LYS A 127 3.46 12.39 -8.44
CA LYS A 127 2.66 11.91 -9.58
C LYS A 127 1.36 12.70 -9.74
N TYR A 128 0.81 13.20 -8.63
CA TYR A 128 -0.43 13.98 -8.58
C TYR A 128 -0.17 15.31 -7.87
N PRO A 129 0.63 16.20 -8.47
CA PRO A 129 1.13 17.40 -7.78
C PRO A 129 0.07 18.46 -7.49
N ALA A 130 -1.09 18.39 -8.15
CA ALA A 130 -2.19 19.33 -7.91
C ALA A 130 -2.98 19.00 -6.64
N MET A 131 -2.73 17.83 -6.01
CA MET A 131 -3.48 17.36 -4.86
C MET A 131 -2.68 17.53 -3.57
N PRO A 132 -3.31 17.96 -2.45
CA PRO A 132 -2.66 17.99 -1.15
C PRO A 132 -2.78 16.61 -0.49
N TRP A 133 -1.69 15.90 -0.35
CA TRP A 133 -1.67 14.56 0.23
C TRP A 133 -1.39 14.60 1.73
N LEU A 134 -2.19 13.87 2.50
CA LEU A 134 -2.00 13.69 3.93
C LEU A 134 -1.99 12.20 4.26
N VAL A 135 -1.02 11.76 5.03
CA VAL A 135 -1.00 10.41 5.60
C VAL A 135 -1.01 10.49 7.12
N GLU A 136 -1.93 9.77 7.73
CA GLU A 136 -2.02 9.59 9.17
C GLU A 136 -1.91 8.09 9.47
N TRP A 137 -1.38 7.75 10.65
CA TRP A 137 -1.20 6.34 11.00
C TRP A 137 -1.30 6.10 12.51
N SER A 138 -1.56 4.86 12.84
CA SER A 138 -1.62 4.41 14.23
C SER A 138 -1.06 2.99 14.41
#